data_cd758530d1c3227c0462a2d3ca45d8d9
#
_entry.id   cd758530d1c3227c0462a2d3ca45d8d9
#
_cell.length_a   1.000
_cell.length_b   1.000
_cell.length_c   1.000
_cell.angle_alpha   90.00
_cell.angle_beta   90.00
_cell.angle_gamma   90.00
#
_symmetry.space_group_name_H-M   'P 1'
#
loop_
_entity.id
_entity.type
_entity.pdbx_description
1 polymer ?
#
loop_
_entity_poly.entity_id
_entity_poly.type
_entity_poly.pdbx_seq_one_letter_code
_entity_poly.pdbx_strand_id
1 'polypeptide(L)'
;MNIDNEEFIEGKSEIKELFSYIDYLNLNEYARFTPYLARGLEIYTGTVWEVFDKKQRLTCAIGGGGRYDKIITNFIDDGNKYPAVGISFGLVPICELLEESTSDSLYDLLSIPMDTNKESLLLASKLRNNGIKVIIEINKRKVKKALESANKNGIPYVIILGQNEIDTNSIELKDMNNSTSIKINLDNTNEIVDIIKNKH
;
A
#
# COMPACT_ATOMS: atom_id res chain seq x y z
N MET A 1 16.21 22.95 -22.30
CA MET A 1 15.19 22.43 -23.21
C MET A 1 13.84 22.63 -22.50
N ASN A 2 13.10 23.66 -22.88
CA ASN A 2 11.71 23.83 -22.38
C ASN A 2 10.85 22.91 -23.25
N ILE A 3 10.39 21.82 -22.66
CA ILE A 3 9.41 20.94 -23.29
C ILE A 3 8.05 21.40 -22.75
N ASP A 4 7.40 22.29 -23.52
CA ASP A 4 6.04 22.77 -23.26
C ASP A 4 5.01 21.75 -23.81
N ASN A 5 5.11 20.50 -23.36
CA ASN A 5 4.14 19.46 -23.67
C ASN A 5 3.33 19.17 -22.40
N GLU A 6 2.02 19.27 -22.49
CA GLU A 6 1.09 19.04 -21.38
C GLU A 6 1.30 17.63 -20.77
N GLU A 7 1.48 16.61 -21.60
CA GLU A 7 1.76 15.24 -21.15
C GLU A 7 3.05 15.12 -20.33
N PHE A 8 4.09 15.88 -20.74
CA PHE A 8 5.35 15.92 -19.98
C PHE A 8 5.17 16.58 -18.62
N ILE A 9 4.40 17.69 -18.58
CA ILE A 9 4.14 18.44 -17.34
C ILE A 9 3.33 17.56 -16.38
N GLU A 10 2.29 16.88 -16.88
CA GLU A 10 1.46 15.96 -16.10
C GLU A 10 2.29 14.79 -15.55
N GLY A 11 3.01 14.09 -16.41
CA GLY A 11 3.88 12.96 -15.99
C GLY A 11 4.94 13.37 -14.99
N LYS A 12 5.53 14.57 -15.14
CA LYS A 12 6.48 15.12 -14.17
C LYS A 12 5.81 15.40 -12.82
N SER A 13 4.57 15.86 -12.81
CA SER A 13 3.79 16.10 -11.59
C SER A 13 3.46 14.80 -10.88
N GLU A 14 3.00 13.79 -11.60
CA GLU A 14 2.72 12.45 -11.06
C GLU A 14 3.97 11.81 -10.42
N ILE A 15 5.10 11.86 -11.11
CA ILE A 15 6.36 11.32 -10.58
C ILE A 15 6.80 12.08 -9.33
N LYS A 16 6.67 13.39 -9.28
CA LYS A 16 7.00 14.17 -8.09
C LYS A 16 6.11 13.81 -6.91
N GLU A 17 4.82 13.64 -7.14
CA GLU A 17 3.88 13.21 -6.11
C GLU A 17 4.23 11.82 -5.59
N LEU A 18 4.47 10.85 -6.47
CA LEU A 18 4.90 9.51 -6.12
C LEU A 18 6.17 9.54 -5.26
N PHE A 19 7.20 10.27 -5.68
CA PHE A 19 8.44 10.37 -4.91
C PHE A 19 8.26 11.09 -3.58
N SER A 20 7.28 11.98 -3.43
CA SER A 20 6.94 12.57 -2.14
C SER A 20 6.41 11.53 -1.14
N TYR A 21 5.66 10.51 -1.60
CA TYR A 21 5.24 9.38 -0.77
C TYR A 21 6.39 8.43 -0.44
N ILE A 22 7.24 8.15 -1.42
CA ILE A 22 8.44 7.31 -1.24
C ILE A 22 9.36 7.92 -0.18
N ASP A 23 9.57 9.23 -0.24
CA ASP A 23 10.39 9.99 0.72
C ASP A 23 9.75 9.97 2.12
N TYR A 24 8.46 10.26 2.21
CA TYR A 24 7.71 10.23 3.46
C TYR A 24 7.76 8.85 4.15
N LEU A 25 7.80 7.78 3.37
CA LEU A 25 7.91 6.41 3.86
C LEU A 25 9.36 5.96 4.13
N ASN A 26 10.36 6.82 3.87
CA ASN A 26 11.79 6.51 3.94
C ASN A 26 12.18 5.31 3.05
N LEU A 27 11.60 5.24 1.85
CA LEU A 27 11.84 4.16 0.87
C LEU A 27 12.78 4.57 -0.27
N ASN A 28 13.47 5.71 -0.18
CA ASN A 28 14.36 6.24 -1.22
C ASN A 28 15.46 5.27 -1.63
N GLU A 29 15.95 4.46 -0.72
CA GLU A 29 16.97 3.45 -1.02
C GLU A 29 16.46 2.29 -1.90
N TYR A 30 15.13 2.13 -2.01
CA TYR A 30 14.49 1.08 -2.80
C TYR A 30 13.91 1.59 -4.12
N ALA A 31 13.87 2.89 -4.33
CA ALA A 31 13.25 3.50 -5.50
C ALA A 31 14.25 4.34 -6.30
N ARG A 32 14.22 4.15 -7.61
CA ARG A 32 15.08 4.90 -8.53
C ARG A 32 14.26 5.37 -9.73
N PHE A 33 14.32 6.65 -10.04
CA PHE A 33 13.78 7.18 -11.28
C PHE A 33 14.64 6.77 -12.46
N THR A 34 14.01 6.20 -13.50
CA THR A 34 14.66 5.71 -14.69
C THR A 34 13.91 6.24 -15.93
N PRO A 35 14.36 7.34 -16.55
CA PRO A 35 13.59 8.04 -17.59
C PRO A 35 13.46 7.24 -18.89
N TYR A 36 14.24 6.21 -19.08
CA TYR A 36 14.21 5.33 -20.27
C TYR A 36 13.48 4.01 -20.02
N LEU A 37 12.85 3.85 -18.84
CA LEU A 37 12.01 2.67 -18.59
C LEU A 37 10.78 2.72 -19.47
N ALA A 38 10.62 1.71 -20.30
CA ALA A 38 9.43 1.49 -21.11
C ALA A 38 8.92 0.06 -20.94
N ARG A 39 7.61 -0.11 -20.94
CA ARG A 39 6.95 -1.41 -20.91
C ARG A 39 6.42 -1.75 -22.29
N GLY A 40 6.51 -3.03 -22.68
CA GLY A 40 6.13 -3.51 -24.00
C GLY A 40 4.62 -3.58 -24.27
N LEU A 41 3.77 -3.11 -23.37
CA LEU A 41 2.32 -3.09 -23.51
C LEU A 41 1.83 -1.65 -23.59
N GLU A 42 1.06 -1.32 -24.61
CA GLU A 42 0.43 0.00 -24.83
C GLU A 42 -0.79 0.24 -23.93
N ILE A 43 -0.87 -0.44 -22.80
CA ILE A 43 -2.00 -0.36 -21.87
C ILE A 43 -1.81 0.72 -20.80
N TYR A 44 -0.58 1.13 -20.57
CA TYR A 44 -0.25 2.05 -19.49
C TYR A 44 -0.58 3.49 -19.86
N THR A 45 -1.19 4.21 -18.92
CA THR A 45 -1.63 5.59 -19.08
C THR A 45 -0.95 6.56 -18.12
N GLY A 46 0.00 6.09 -17.32
CA GLY A 46 0.72 6.88 -16.34
C GLY A 46 2.00 6.17 -15.90
N THR A 47 2.39 6.33 -14.66
CA THR A 47 3.63 5.77 -14.10
C THR A 47 3.73 4.27 -14.32
N VAL A 48 4.92 3.82 -14.76
CA VAL A 48 5.30 2.41 -14.88
C VAL A 48 6.49 2.11 -14.00
N TRP A 49 6.65 0.85 -13.58
CA TRP A 49 7.77 0.42 -12.77
C TRP A 49 8.20 -1.02 -13.08
N GLU A 50 9.42 -1.32 -12.69
CA GLU A 50 9.96 -2.67 -12.61
C GLU A 50 10.59 -2.91 -11.24
N VAL A 51 10.52 -4.16 -10.79
CA VAL A 51 11.05 -4.59 -9.49
C VAL A 51 12.24 -5.51 -9.73
N PHE A 52 13.35 -5.22 -9.06
CA PHE A 52 14.57 -6.02 -9.12
C PHE A 52 14.96 -6.51 -7.73
N ASP A 53 15.64 -7.63 -7.67
CA ASP A 53 16.26 -8.09 -6.42
C ASP A 53 17.41 -7.16 -6.02
N LYS A 54 17.32 -6.54 -4.83
CA LYS A 54 18.34 -5.62 -4.31
C LYS A 54 19.73 -6.29 -4.20
N LYS A 55 19.75 -7.60 -3.92
CA LYS A 55 21.00 -8.38 -3.85
C LYS A 55 21.53 -8.81 -5.23
N GLN A 56 20.81 -8.47 -6.30
CA GLN A 56 21.19 -8.80 -7.68
C GLN A 56 21.46 -10.30 -7.92
N ARG A 57 20.76 -11.18 -7.20
CA ARG A 57 20.85 -12.64 -7.41
C ARG A 57 20.29 -13.04 -8.77
N LEU A 58 19.37 -12.23 -9.30
CA LEU A 58 18.80 -12.37 -10.64
C LEU A 58 19.10 -11.11 -11.46
N THR A 59 19.35 -11.29 -12.75
CA THR A 59 19.62 -10.19 -13.68
C THR A 59 18.36 -9.63 -14.33
N CYS A 60 17.23 -10.35 -14.26
CA CYS A 60 15.95 -9.92 -14.79
C CYS A 60 15.08 -9.24 -13.71
N ALA A 61 14.10 -8.46 -14.17
CA ALA A 61 13.06 -7.96 -13.29
C ALA A 61 12.24 -9.13 -12.72
N ILE A 62 11.99 -9.10 -11.41
CA ILE A 62 11.16 -10.10 -10.72
C ILE A 62 9.67 -9.78 -10.81
N GLY A 63 9.34 -8.55 -11.18
CA GLY A 63 7.99 -8.09 -11.39
C GLY A 63 7.96 -6.73 -12.05
N GLY A 64 6.78 -6.26 -12.36
CA GLY A 64 6.58 -4.93 -12.90
C GLY A 64 5.12 -4.63 -13.13
N GLY A 65 4.84 -3.35 -13.33
CA GLY A 65 3.48 -2.88 -13.49
C GLY A 65 3.38 -1.43 -13.90
N GLY A 66 2.20 -0.87 -13.69
CA GLY A 66 1.93 0.54 -13.98
C GLY A 66 0.46 0.88 -13.83
N ARG A 67 0.15 2.15 -14.09
CA ARG A 67 -1.20 2.70 -14.10
C ARG A 67 -1.84 2.48 -15.48
N TYR A 68 -3.08 2.01 -15.54
CA TYR A 68 -3.82 1.71 -16.78
C TYR A 68 -5.30 2.06 -16.69
N ASP A 69 -5.63 3.32 -16.66
CA ASP A 69 -7.00 3.83 -16.43
C ASP A 69 -7.98 3.52 -17.56
N LYS A 70 -7.48 3.32 -18.80
CA LYS A 70 -8.34 3.20 -19.97
C LYS A 70 -8.92 1.81 -20.19
N ILE A 71 -8.22 0.75 -19.82
CA ILE A 71 -8.66 -0.62 -20.15
C ILE A 71 -10.00 -0.94 -19.51
N ILE A 72 -10.10 -0.76 -18.19
CA ILE A 72 -11.33 -1.08 -17.44
C ILE A 72 -12.43 -0.12 -17.86
N THR A 73 -12.12 1.18 -17.98
CA THR A 73 -13.04 2.21 -18.44
C THR A 73 -13.65 1.86 -19.79
N ASN A 74 -12.83 1.49 -20.78
CA ASN A 74 -13.30 1.17 -22.13
C ASN A 74 -14.03 -0.19 -22.20
N PHE A 75 -13.65 -1.13 -21.32
CA PHE A 75 -14.30 -2.46 -21.29
C PHE A 75 -15.71 -2.39 -20.69
N ILE A 76 -15.91 -1.58 -19.65
CA ILE A 76 -17.23 -1.43 -18.99
C ILE A 76 -18.12 -0.48 -19.79
N ASP A 77 -17.57 0.61 -20.34
CA ASP A 77 -18.22 1.60 -21.21
C ASP A 77 -19.56 2.14 -20.66
N ASP A 78 -19.60 2.42 -19.36
CA ASP A 78 -20.78 2.96 -18.66
C ASP A 78 -20.70 4.47 -18.41
N GLY A 79 -19.71 5.16 -19.01
CA GLY A 79 -19.44 6.59 -18.86
C GLY A 79 -18.67 6.96 -17.61
N ASN A 80 -18.35 6.00 -16.72
CA ASN A 80 -17.52 6.23 -15.54
C ASN A 80 -16.05 6.02 -15.85
N LYS A 81 -15.16 6.64 -15.05
CA LYS A 81 -13.72 6.41 -15.11
C LYS A 81 -13.31 5.40 -14.03
N TYR A 82 -12.54 4.41 -14.41
CA TYR A 82 -12.03 3.37 -13.53
C TYR A 82 -10.49 3.41 -13.49
N PRO A 83 -9.90 4.28 -12.65
CA PRO A 83 -8.45 4.31 -12.50
C PRO A 83 -7.97 3.00 -11.91
N ALA A 84 -6.93 2.42 -12.50
CA ALA A 84 -6.39 1.15 -12.07
C ALA A 84 -4.87 1.14 -12.10
N VAL A 85 -4.32 0.44 -11.13
CA VAL A 85 -2.89 0.16 -10.99
C VAL A 85 -2.72 -1.34 -10.83
N GLY A 86 -1.79 -1.92 -11.55
CA GLY A 86 -1.51 -3.35 -11.44
C GLY A 86 -0.03 -3.65 -11.41
N ILE A 87 0.28 -4.74 -10.75
CA ILE A 87 1.60 -5.33 -10.70
C ILE A 87 1.50 -6.81 -11.01
N SER A 88 2.46 -7.33 -11.75
CA SER A 88 2.64 -8.76 -11.97
C SER A 88 4.04 -9.18 -11.54
N PHE A 89 4.14 -10.41 -11.05
CA PHE A 89 5.41 -11.01 -10.69
C PHE A 89 5.66 -12.26 -11.54
N GLY A 90 6.92 -12.49 -11.87
CA GLY A 90 7.34 -13.75 -12.50
C GLY A 90 7.36 -14.86 -11.45
N LEU A 91 6.55 -15.90 -11.64
CA LEU A 91 6.48 -17.02 -10.69
C LEU A 91 7.86 -17.67 -10.50
N VAL A 92 8.56 -17.97 -11.59
CA VAL A 92 9.89 -18.62 -11.54
C VAL A 92 10.91 -17.75 -10.79
N PRO A 93 11.13 -16.47 -11.14
CA PRO A 93 12.06 -15.62 -10.37
C PRO A 93 11.70 -15.50 -8.90
N ILE A 94 10.40 -15.44 -8.56
CA ILE A 94 9.98 -15.38 -7.17
C ILE A 94 10.31 -16.69 -6.44
N CYS A 95 10.00 -17.85 -7.03
CA CYS A 95 10.34 -19.15 -6.43
C CYS A 95 11.85 -19.34 -6.23
N GLU A 96 12.68 -18.82 -7.14
CA GLU A 96 14.13 -18.86 -7.00
C GLU A 96 14.66 -18.00 -5.85
N LEU A 97 13.91 -16.97 -5.46
CA LEU A 97 14.30 -16.04 -4.40
C LEU A 97 13.71 -16.38 -3.03
N LEU A 98 12.61 -17.13 -2.98
CA LEU A 98 11.95 -17.48 -1.75
C LEU A 98 12.67 -18.64 -1.04
N GLU A 99 13.01 -18.44 0.22
CA GLU A 99 13.22 -19.52 1.17
C GLU A 99 11.84 -19.92 1.73
N GLU A 100 11.59 -21.21 1.92
CA GLU A 100 10.27 -21.73 2.33
C GLU A 100 9.76 -21.06 3.61
N SER A 101 8.61 -20.40 3.54
CA SER A 101 7.88 -19.95 4.71
C SER A 101 6.37 -20.17 4.54
N THR A 102 5.74 -20.78 5.54
CA THR A 102 4.29 -21.02 5.61
C THR A 102 3.64 -20.02 6.58
N SER A 103 2.55 -19.39 6.18
CA SER A 103 1.73 -18.53 7.04
C SER A 103 0.25 -18.58 6.65
N ASP A 104 -0.62 -18.90 7.62
CA ASP A 104 -2.04 -19.24 7.41
C ASP A 104 -3.05 -18.07 7.46
N SER A 105 -2.66 -16.85 7.80
CA SER A 105 -3.59 -15.74 8.00
C SER A 105 -3.48 -14.67 6.90
N LEU A 106 -4.64 -14.23 6.36
CA LEU A 106 -4.68 -13.21 5.30
C LEU A 106 -4.31 -11.81 5.83
N TYR A 107 -4.93 -11.38 6.94
CA TYR A 107 -4.70 -10.05 7.53
C TYR A 107 -4.86 -10.08 9.05
N ASP A 108 -3.99 -9.34 9.73
CA ASP A 108 -4.03 -9.20 11.20
C ASP A 108 -4.73 -7.90 11.60
N LEU A 109 -4.63 -6.86 10.75
CA LEU A 109 -5.10 -5.52 11.09
C LEU A 109 -5.64 -4.77 9.86
N LEU A 110 -6.78 -4.08 10.04
CA LEU A 110 -7.30 -3.07 9.10
C LEU A 110 -7.01 -1.67 9.65
N SER A 111 -6.34 -0.84 8.85
CA SER A 111 -6.21 0.60 9.09
C SER A 111 -7.25 1.36 8.28
N ILE A 112 -8.03 2.23 8.94
CA ILE A 112 -9.07 3.08 8.33
C ILE A 112 -8.61 4.53 8.43
N PRO A 113 -8.07 5.13 7.35
CA PRO A 113 -7.68 6.53 7.33
C PRO A 113 -8.92 7.44 7.26
N MET A 114 -8.91 8.51 8.06
CA MET A 114 -9.89 9.60 8.04
C MET A 114 -9.18 10.87 7.55
N ASP A 115 -8.96 10.95 6.22
CA ASP A 115 -8.16 11.98 5.52
C ASP A 115 -6.66 12.01 5.93
N THR A 116 -6.16 10.93 6.50
CA THR A 116 -4.78 10.73 7.00
C THR A 116 -4.07 9.62 6.23
N ASN A 117 -4.16 9.65 4.91
CA ASN A 117 -3.66 8.55 4.05
C ASN A 117 -2.14 8.35 4.19
N LYS A 118 -1.36 9.43 4.27
CA LYS A 118 0.10 9.35 4.39
C LYS A 118 0.52 8.73 5.73
N GLU A 119 -0.08 9.19 6.80
CA GLU A 119 0.17 8.73 8.17
C GLU A 119 -0.24 7.26 8.35
N SER A 120 -1.41 6.91 7.80
CA SER A 120 -1.89 5.51 7.79
C SER A 120 -0.96 4.61 6.98
N LEU A 121 -0.41 5.09 5.86
CA LEU A 121 0.54 4.35 5.06
C LEU A 121 1.87 4.15 5.79
N LEU A 122 2.34 5.19 6.49
CA LEU A 122 3.55 5.11 7.32
C LEU A 122 3.38 4.12 8.47
N LEU A 123 2.26 4.21 9.20
CA LEU A 123 1.93 3.28 10.29
C LEU A 123 1.89 1.83 9.77
N ALA A 124 1.18 1.60 8.68
CA ALA A 124 1.10 0.27 8.06
C ALA A 124 2.47 -0.25 7.61
N SER A 125 3.34 0.61 7.07
CA SER A 125 4.70 0.24 6.69
C SER A 125 5.52 -0.20 7.91
N LYS A 126 5.48 0.56 9.02
CA LYS A 126 6.17 0.20 10.26
C LYS A 126 5.68 -1.15 10.81
N LEU A 127 4.36 -1.37 10.83
CA LEU A 127 3.78 -2.62 11.32
C LEU A 127 4.12 -3.82 10.42
N ARG A 128 4.10 -3.64 9.10
CA ARG A 128 4.48 -4.68 8.13
C ARG A 128 5.94 -5.07 8.26
N ASN A 129 6.84 -4.11 8.50
CA ASN A 129 8.26 -4.39 8.76
C ASN A 129 8.48 -5.23 10.03
N ASN A 130 7.50 -5.23 10.94
CA ASN A 130 7.49 -6.08 12.14
C ASN A 130 6.65 -7.36 11.98
N GLY A 131 6.28 -7.71 10.74
CA GLY A 131 5.60 -8.96 10.40
C GLY A 131 4.08 -8.96 10.60
N ILE A 132 3.45 -7.80 10.84
CA ILE A 132 1.98 -7.68 10.93
C ILE A 132 1.40 -7.51 9.52
N LYS A 133 0.40 -8.30 9.16
CA LYS A 133 -0.29 -8.22 7.87
C LYS A 133 -1.37 -7.15 7.93
N VAL A 134 -1.04 -5.94 7.48
CA VAL A 134 -1.92 -4.77 7.53
C VAL A 134 -2.58 -4.54 6.18
N ILE A 135 -3.90 -4.35 6.15
CA ILE A 135 -4.65 -3.80 5.02
C ILE A 135 -5.10 -2.38 5.35
N ILE A 136 -5.11 -1.49 4.36
CA ILE A 136 -5.58 -0.11 4.49
C ILE A 136 -6.88 0.06 3.70
N GLU A 137 -7.90 0.67 4.30
CA GLU A 137 -9.14 1.03 3.63
C GLU A 137 -8.93 2.24 2.70
N ILE A 138 -8.80 1.99 1.40
CA ILE A 138 -8.53 3.04 0.41
C ILE A 138 -9.78 3.57 -0.29
N ASN A 139 -10.92 2.86 -0.20
CA ASN A 139 -12.14 3.20 -0.93
C ASN A 139 -12.99 4.28 -0.24
N LYS A 140 -12.46 4.96 0.78
CA LYS A 140 -13.16 6.00 1.55
C LYS A 140 -14.56 5.60 2.03
N ARG A 141 -14.74 4.33 2.39
CA ARG A 141 -16.00 3.82 2.94
C ARG A 141 -16.27 4.51 4.29
N LYS A 142 -17.55 4.70 4.60
CA LYS A 142 -17.93 5.12 5.96
C LYS A 142 -17.39 4.11 6.97
N VAL A 143 -16.86 4.59 8.10
CA VAL A 143 -16.24 3.77 9.15
C VAL A 143 -17.09 2.54 9.51
N LYS A 144 -18.40 2.73 9.67
CA LYS A 144 -19.34 1.62 9.96
C LYS A 144 -19.24 0.49 8.91
N LYS A 145 -19.23 0.83 7.61
CA LYS A 145 -19.12 -0.15 6.53
C LYS A 145 -17.75 -0.83 6.49
N ALA A 146 -16.69 -0.10 6.82
CA ALA A 146 -15.35 -0.66 6.89
C ALA A 146 -15.23 -1.65 8.06
N LEU A 147 -15.82 -1.35 9.23
CA LEU A 147 -15.88 -2.26 10.37
C LEU A 147 -16.72 -3.52 10.07
N GLU A 148 -17.87 -3.37 9.42
CA GLU A 148 -18.68 -4.50 8.96
C GLU A 148 -17.90 -5.41 8.00
N SER A 149 -17.14 -4.80 7.09
CA SER A 149 -16.26 -5.53 6.16
C SER A 149 -15.12 -6.26 6.90
N ALA A 150 -14.48 -5.61 7.89
CA ALA A 150 -13.46 -6.24 8.70
C ALA A 150 -13.99 -7.48 9.42
N ASN A 151 -15.15 -7.36 10.05
CA ASN A 151 -15.80 -8.47 10.75
C ASN A 151 -16.14 -9.62 9.78
N LYS A 152 -16.73 -9.30 8.62
CA LYS A 152 -17.06 -10.30 7.59
C LYS A 152 -15.83 -11.06 7.09
N ASN A 153 -14.68 -10.40 7.00
CA ASN A 153 -13.42 -10.98 6.52
C ASN A 153 -12.55 -11.57 7.65
N GLY A 154 -13.07 -11.63 8.88
CA GLY A 154 -12.38 -12.22 10.03
C GLY A 154 -11.13 -11.45 10.46
N ILE A 155 -11.02 -10.15 10.14
CA ILE A 155 -9.86 -9.33 10.53
C ILE A 155 -9.95 -9.02 12.02
N PRO A 156 -8.99 -9.50 12.85
CA PRO A 156 -9.13 -9.42 14.31
C PRO A 156 -8.96 -8.02 14.88
N TYR A 157 -8.18 -7.17 14.22
CA TYR A 157 -7.88 -5.84 14.75
C TYR A 157 -8.18 -4.72 13.77
N VAL A 158 -8.61 -3.56 14.29
CA VAL A 158 -8.87 -2.35 13.50
C VAL A 158 -8.28 -1.13 14.20
N ILE A 159 -7.66 -0.24 13.43
CA ILE A 159 -7.26 1.11 13.83
C ILE A 159 -7.99 2.10 12.94
N ILE A 160 -8.62 3.10 13.57
CA ILE A 160 -9.14 4.28 12.87
C ILE A 160 -8.13 5.40 13.11
N LEU A 161 -7.60 5.98 12.04
CA LEU A 161 -6.62 7.05 12.15
C LEU A 161 -7.18 8.33 11.52
N GLY A 162 -7.47 9.30 12.33
CA GLY A 162 -7.90 10.65 11.94
C GLY A 162 -6.93 11.71 12.44
N GLN A 163 -7.22 12.96 12.16
CA GLN A 163 -6.38 14.08 12.59
C GLN A 163 -6.26 14.17 14.11
N ASN A 164 -7.33 13.87 14.83
CA ASN A 164 -7.33 13.88 16.31
C ASN A 164 -6.33 12.86 16.89
N GLU A 165 -6.25 11.67 16.32
CA GLU A 165 -5.32 10.62 16.75
C GLU A 165 -3.87 11.04 16.50
N ILE A 166 -3.62 11.78 15.42
CA ILE A 166 -2.29 12.33 15.09
C ILE A 166 -1.94 13.45 16.08
N ASP A 167 -2.82 14.42 16.28
CA ASP A 167 -2.60 15.58 17.13
C ASP A 167 -2.39 15.19 18.60
N THR A 168 -3.09 14.16 19.05
CA THR A 168 -2.95 13.62 20.42
C THR A 168 -1.88 12.54 20.56
N ASN A 169 -1.24 12.16 19.45
CA ASN A 169 -0.29 11.05 19.37
C ASN A 169 -0.80 9.77 20.02
N SER A 170 -2.09 9.45 19.81
CA SER A 170 -2.76 8.36 20.48
C SER A 170 -3.83 7.73 19.61
N ILE A 171 -3.77 6.41 19.43
CA ILE A 171 -4.70 5.61 18.63
C ILE A 171 -5.41 4.57 19.51
N GLU A 172 -6.57 4.13 19.04
CA GLU A 172 -7.27 2.98 19.61
C GLU A 172 -7.07 1.74 18.73
N LEU A 173 -6.46 0.71 19.29
CA LEU A 173 -6.43 -0.63 18.71
C LEU A 173 -7.71 -1.36 19.13
N LYS A 174 -8.63 -1.52 18.21
CA LYS A 174 -9.90 -2.21 18.45
C LYS A 174 -9.76 -3.70 18.19
N ASP A 175 -10.05 -4.52 19.18
CA ASP A 175 -10.19 -5.97 19.07
C ASP A 175 -11.63 -6.30 18.61
N MET A 176 -11.76 -6.84 17.40
CA MET A 176 -13.06 -7.13 16.79
C MET A 176 -13.71 -8.39 17.39
N ASN A 177 -12.90 -9.33 17.92
CA ASN A 177 -13.40 -10.57 18.48
C ASN A 177 -14.03 -10.35 19.86
N ASN A 178 -13.38 -9.49 20.69
CA ASN A 178 -13.82 -9.22 22.06
C ASN A 178 -14.61 -7.90 22.19
N SER A 179 -14.75 -7.12 21.13
CA SER A 179 -15.38 -5.79 21.11
C SER A 179 -14.77 -4.82 22.15
N THR A 180 -13.47 -4.94 22.40
CA THR A 180 -12.70 -4.09 23.31
C THR A 180 -11.77 -3.18 22.52
N SER A 181 -11.34 -2.06 23.13
CA SER A 181 -10.36 -1.16 22.55
C SER A 181 -9.25 -0.87 23.56
N ILE A 182 -8.03 -0.77 23.09
CA ILE A 182 -6.86 -0.42 23.89
C ILE A 182 -6.29 0.87 23.30
N LYS A 183 -6.06 1.84 24.17
CA LYS A 183 -5.44 3.12 23.80
C LYS A 183 -3.92 2.98 23.83
N ILE A 184 -3.27 3.30 22.70
CA ILE A 184 -1.82 3.12 22.50
C ILE A 184 -1.23 4.43 21.96
N ASN A 185 0.00 4.73 22.35
CA ASN A 185 0.74 5.85 21.76
C ASN A 185 1.09 5.51 20.30
N LEU A 186 0.81 6.42 19.37
CA LEU A 186 1.03 6.24 17.91
C LEU A 186 2.49 5.92 17.57
N ASP A 187 3.43 6.47 18.33
CA ASP A 187 4.87 6.20 18.13
C ASP A 187 5.30 4.83 18.67
N ASN A 188 4.52 4.24 19.58
CA ASN A 188 4.84 2.95 20.20
C ASN A 188 4.28 1.76 19.36
N THR A 189 4.75 1.64 18.13
CA THR A 189 4.30 0.56 17.22
C THR A 189 4.66 -0.84 17.76
N ASN A 190 5.67 -0.96 18.61
CA ASN A 190 6.05 -2.24 19.22
C ASN A 190 4.93 -2.79 20.13
N GLU A 191 4.23 -1.95 20.88
CA GLU A 191 3.11 -2.35 21.71
C GLU A 191 1.97 -2.95 20.88
N ILE A 192 1.68 -2.37 19.71
CA ILE A 192 0.69 -2.92 18.76
C ILE A 192 1.13 -4.31 18.29
N VAL A 193 2.41 -4.44 17.93
CA VAL A 193 3.00 -5.71 17.47
C VAL A 193 2.90 -6.79 18.55
N ASP A 194 3.25 -6.44 19.79
CA ASP A 194 3.21 -7.37 20.94
C ASP A 194 1.78 -7.83 21.23
N ILE A 195 0.79 -6.93 21.21
CA ILE A 195 -0.61 -7.28 21.43
C ILE A 195 -1.11 -8.24 20.36
N ILE A 196 -0.79 -7.97 19.10
CA ILE A 196 -1.25 -8.80 17.98
C ILE A 196 -0.58 -10.18 18.01
N LYS A 197 0.74 -10.25 18.23
CA LYS A 197 1.50 -11.51 18.23
C LYS A 197 1.27 -12.38 19.44
N ASN A 198 1.03 -11.80 20.62
CA ASN A 198 0.83 -12.58 21.86
C ASN A 198 -0.57 -13.21 21.96
N LYS A 199 -1.48 -12.94 21.01
CA LYS A 199 -2.81 -13.58 20.94
C LYS A 199 -2.91 -14.69 19.88
N HIS A 200 -1.82 -14.92 19.16
CA HIS A 200 -1.63 -16.08 18.28
C HIS A 200 -0.67 -17.06 18.95
#